data_85bd3527f15ab03b6d0d2181acb75a99
#
_entry.id   85bd3527f15ab03b6d0d2181acb75a99
#
_cell.length_a   1.000
_cell.length_b   1.000
_cell.length_c   1.000
_cell.angle_alpha   90.00
_cell.angle_beta   90.00
_cell.angle_gamma   90.00
#
_symmetry.space_group_name_H-M   'P 1'
#
loop_
_entity.id
_entity.type
_entity.pdbx_description
1 polymer ?
#
loop_
_entity_poly.entity_id
_entity_poly.type
_entity_poly.pdbx_seq_one_letter_code
_entity_poly.pdbx_strand_id
1 'polypeptide(L)'
;MSRRRAAIKRDVLPDSRYSDKVVTKVINSIMLDGKKAIAEGIFYSAMDLIKEKTGQEGYDVFKQALENIKPQFEVRSRRIGGATYQVPVEVRVERQQTLAIRWLTLYTRQRKEYGMIEKLAAELIAAANNDGATIKKKEDTYKMAEANRAFAHYKI
;
A
#
# COMPACT_ATOMS: atom_id res chain seq x y z
N MET A 1 23.15 -13.88 3.67
CA MET A 1 22.47 -13.00 4.68
C MET A 1 23.40 -12.85 5.88
N SER A 2 23.55 -11.65 6.40
CA SER A 2 24.32 -11.42 7.63
C SER A 2 23.56 -11.96 8.84
N ARG A 3 24.16 -12.89 9.58
CA ARG A 3 23.57 -13.43 10.83
C ARG A 3 23.91 -12.56 12.05
N ARG A 4 24.92 -11.66 11.94
CA ARG A 4 25.46 -10.89 13.07
C ARG A 4 24.84 -9.50 13.19
N ARG A 5 24.31 -8.92 12.09
CA ARG A 5 23.73 -7.56 12.08
C ARG A 5 22.47 -7.52 11.25
N ALA A 6 21.47 -6.81 11.75
CA ALA A 6 20.36 -6.37 10.90
C ALA A 6 20.87 -5.30 9.91
N ALA A 7 20.31 -5.26 8.70
CA ALA A 7 20.63 -4.22 7.73
C ALA A 7 20.26 -2.84 8.30
N ILE A 8 21.16 -1.86 8.10
CA ILE A 8 20.88 -0.47 8.47
C ILE A 8 19.73 0.04 7.58
N LYS A 9 18.64 0.46 8.20
CA LYS A 9 17.53 1.07 7.48
C LYS A 9 17.97 2.43 6.94
N ARG A 10 17.97 2.59 5.60
CA ARG A 10 18.22 3.89 4.97
C ARG A 10 16.99 4.75 5.11
N ASP A 11 17.14 5.98 5.53
CA ASP A 11 16.06 6.96 5.52
C ASP A 11 15.84 7.49 4.09
N VAL A 12 14.59 7.79 3.79
CA VAL A 12 14.18 8.31 2.48
C VAL A 12 13.97 9.81 2.61
N LEU A 13 14.54 10.56 1.69
CA LEU A 13 14.32 12.01 1.62
C LEU A 13 12.86 12.31 1.27
N PRO A 14 12.26 13.36 1.84
CA PRO A 14 10.91 13.79 1.47
C PRO A 14 10.88 14.24 -0.01
N ASP A 15 9.70 14.17 -0.63
CA ASP A 15 9.53 14.66 -1.99
C ASP A 15 9.58 16.20 -2.07
N SER A 16 9.81 16.69 -3.28
CA SER A 16 10.01 18.13 -3.51
C SER A 16 8.73 18.96 -3.46
N ARG A 17 7.56 18.37 -3.77
CA ARG A 17 6.29 19.11 -3.87
C ARG A 17 5.50 19.14 -2.56
N TYR A 18 5.42 18.01 -1.85
CA TYR A 18 4.62 17.88 -0.63
C TYR A 18 5.47 17.72 0.63
N SER A 19 6.79 17.63 0.50
CA SER A 19 7.73 17.41 1.61
C SER A 19 7.39 16.18 2.48
N ASP A 20 6.82 15.13 1.86
CA ASP A 20 6.37 13.91 2.53
C ASP A 20 7.19 12.68 2.12
N LYS A 21 7.75 11.99 3.10
CA LYS A 21 8.49 10.74 2.90
C LYS A 21 7.62 9.61 2.36
N VAL A 22 6.30 9.64 2.66
CA VAL A 22 5.36 8.62 2.17
C VAL A 22 5.19 8.74 0.67
N VAL A 23 5.08 9.95 0.16
CA VAL A 23 5.03 10.25 -1.28
C VAL A 23 6.26 9.69 -1.98
N THR A 24 7.45 9.95 -1.45
CA THR A 24 8.69 9.39 -2.02
C THR A 24 8.69 7.86 -2.04
N LYS A 25 8.17 7.21 -0.99
CA LYS A 25 8.04 5.74 -0.96
C LYS A 25 7.09 5.22 -2.04
N VAL A 26 5.98 5.93 -2.30
CA VAL A 26 5.04 5.58 -3.37
C VAL A 26 5.68 5.77 -4.74
N ILE A 27 6.35 6.90 -4.97
CA ILE A 27 7.10 7.16 -6.21
C ILE A 27 8.13 6.07 -6.47
N ASN A 28 8.91 5.70 -5.45
CA ASN A 28 9.88 4.62 -5.55
C ASN A 28 9.24 3.24 -5.84
N SER A 29 8.01 3.02 -5.38
CA SER A 29 7.25 1.79 -5.68
C SER A 29 6.70 1.75 -7.11
N ILE A 30 6.33 2.91 -7.64
CA ILE A 30 5.86 3.06 -9.03
C ILE A 30 7.03 2.97 -10.01
N MET A 31 8.20 3.44 -9.61
CA MET A 31 9.39 3.51 -10.45
C MET A 31 9.77 2.15 -11.04
N LEU A 32 10.12 2.14 -12.32
CA LEU A 32 10.68 1.00 -13.06
C LEU A 32 12.05 1.40 -13.62
N ASP A 33 12.98 0.45 -13.64
CA ASP A 33 14.31 0.60 -14.25
C ASP A 33 15.11 1.84 -13.77
N GLY A 34 14.87 2.28 -12.55
CA GLY A 34 15.53 3.45 -11.98
C GLY A 34 15.05 4.80 -12.56
N LYS A 35 13.98 4.82 -13.36
CA LYS A 35 13.46 6.03 -14.02
C LYS A 35 12.64 6.88 -13.04
N LYS A 36 13.31 7.51 -12.07
CA LYS A 36 12.64 8.22 -10.98
C LYS A 36 11.88 9.46 -11.48
N ALA A 37 12.46 10.25 -12.37
CA ALA A 37 11.81 11.45 -12.91
C ALA A 37 10.46 11.15 -13.60
N ILE A 38 10.38 10.01 -14.30
CA ILE A 38 9.11 9.56 -14.91
C ILE A 38 8.10 9.18 -13.82
N ALA A 39 8.52 8.47 -12.78
CA ALA A 39 7.64 8.07 -11.68
C ALA A 39 7.15 9.30 -10.88
N GLU A 40 7.96 10.31 -10.67
CA GLU A 40 7.58 11.60 -10.09
C GLU A 40 6.53 12.30 -10.96
N GLY A 41 6.77 12.39 -12.25
CA GLY A 41 5.82 12.96 -13.23
C GLY A 41 4.47 12.24 -13.20
N ILE A 42 4.47 10.89 -13.15
CA ILE A 42 3.24 10.10 -13.04
C ILE A 42 2.49 10.43 -11.76
N PHE A 43 3.16 10.47 -10.63
CA PHE A 43 2.51 10.75 -9.34
C PHE A 43 1.93 12.16 -9.29
N TYR A 44 2.69 13.19 -9.66
CA TYR A 44 2.21 14.56 -9.61
C TYR A 44 1.09 14.83 -10.61
N SER A 45 1.19 14.29 -11.82
CA SER A 45 0.11 14.40 -12.82
C SER A 45 -1.16 13.69 -12.35
N ALA A 46 -1.02 12.55 -11.64
CA ALA A 46 -2.18 11.87 -11.05
C ALA A 46 -2.85 12.73 -9.96
N MET A 47 -2.06 13.45 -9.12
CA MET A 47 -2.62 14.36 -8.12
C MET A 47 -3.37 15.53 -8.77
N ASP A 48 -2.83 16.08 -9.83
CA ASP A 48 -3.48 17.17 -10.58
C ASP A 48 -4.78 16.68 -11.26
N LEU A 49 -4.76 15.47 -11.81
CA LEU A 49 -5.95 14.83 -12.40
C LEU A 49 -7.05 14.52 -11.36
N ILE A 50 -6.67 14.11 -10.14
CA ILE A 50 -7.63 13.91 -9.04
C ILE A 50 -8.31 15.23 -8.69
N LYS A 51 -7.54 16.31 -8.60
CA LYS A 51 -8.08 17.64 -8.34
C LYS A 51 -9.06 18.08 -9.42
N GLU A 52 -8.74 17.85 -10.68
CA GLU A 52 -9.63 18.16 -11.81
C GLU A 52 -10.95 17.36 -11.75
N LYS A 53 -10.87 16.07 -11.43
CA LYS A 53 -12.05 15.19 -11.41
C LYS A 53 -12.92 15.34 -10.16
N THR A 54 -12.34 15.61 -9.01
CA THR A 54 -13.05 15.62 -7.72
C THR A 54 -13.25 17.00 -7.13
N GLY A 55 -12.51 18.00 -7.60
CA GLY A 55 -12.48 19.34 -7.01
C GLY A 55 -11.75 19.43 -5.66
N GLN A 56 -11.23 18.31 -5.14
CA GLN A 56 -10.47 18.24 -3.90
C GLN A 56 -8.96 18.22 -4.19
N GLU A 57 -8.15 18.66 -3.23
CA GLU A 57 -6.70 18.53 -3.36
C GLU A 57 -6.29 17.06 -3.50
N GLY A 58 -5.57 16.74 -4.57
CA GLY A 58 -5.16 15.36 -4.85
C GLY A 58 -4.34 14.74 -3.73
N TYR A 59 -3.52 15.53 -3.04
CA TYR A 59 -2.74 15.08 -1.90
C TYR A 59 -3.60 14.68 -0.70
N ASP A 60 -4.70 15.37 -0.43
CA ASP A 60 -5.60 15.01 0.67
C ASP A 60 -6.38 13.74 0.34
N VAL A 61 -6.85 13.58 -0.89
CA VAL A 61 -7.45 12.34 -1.39
C VAL A 61 -6.46 11.17 -1.30
N PHE A 62 -5.20 11.40 -1.65
CA PHE A 62 -4.13 10.41 -1.51
C PHE A 62 -3.92 9.97 -0.06
N LYS A 63 -3.85 10.90 0.89
CA LYS A 63 -3.72 10.57 2.32
C LYS A 63 -4.90 9.75 2.82
N GLN A 64 -6.11 10.16 2.49
CA GLN A 64 -7.33 9.44 2.85
C GLN A 64 -7.35 8.03 2.25
N ALA A 65 -7.01 7.90 0.99
CA ALA A 65 -6.93 6.60 0.32
C ALA A 65 -5.93 5.67 1.02
N LEU A 66 -4.73 6.16 1.35
CA LEU A 66 -3.72 5.36 2.06
C LEU A 66 -4.20 4.92 3.45
N GLU A 67 -4.84 5.81 4.22
CA GLU A 67 -5.39 5.42 5.53
C GLU A 67 -6.47 4.33 5.37
N ASN A 68 -7.33 4.44 4.38
CA ASN A 68 -8.35 3.44 4.10
C ASN A 68 -7.76 2.08 3.70
N ILE A 69 -6.62 2.07 2.99
CA ILE A 69 -5.96 0.84 2.52
C ILE A 69 -5.19 0.14 3.64
N LYS A 70 -4.63 0.86 4.62
CA LYS A 70 -3.80 0.28 5.68
C LYS A 70 -4.51 -0.85 6.41
N PRO A 71 -3.96 -2.08 6.44
CA PRO A 71 -4.55 -3.20 7.17
C PRO A 71 -4.09 -3.20 8.63
N GLN A 72 -5.01 -3.46 9.56
CA GLN A 72 -4.68 -3.66 10.98
C GLN A 72 -4.25 -5.11 11.27
N PHE A 73 -4.75 -6.06 10.49
CA PHE A 73 -4.47 -7.48 10.65
C PHE A 73 -3.94 -8.10 9.36
N GLU A 74 -3.06 -9.08 9.51
CA GLU A 74 -2.63 -9.96 8.41
C GLU A 74 -2.66 -11.40 8.88
N VAL A 75 -2.59 -12.34 7.94
CA VAL A 75 -2.49 -13.78 8.26
C VAL A 75 -1.07 -14.23 7.97
N ARG A 76 -0.46 -14.92 8.93
CA ARG A 76 0.87 -15.52 8.79
C ARG A 76 0.82 -17.01 8.93
N SER A 77 1.47 -17.73 8.03
CA SER A 77 1.62 -19.17 8.11
C SER A 77 2.60 -19.53 9.23
N ARG A 78 2.18 -20.45 10.11
CA ARG A 78 3.03 -21.06 11.13
C ARG A 78 2.96 -22.56 11.05
N ARG A 79 4.10 -23.20 11.22
CA ARG A 79 4.18 -24.67 11.29
C ARG A 79 4.25 -25.10 12.74
N ILE A 80 3.27 -25.89 13.17
CA ILE A 80 3.15 -26.40 14.54
C ILE A 80 2.87 -27.89 14.45
N GLY A 81 3.71 -28.73 15.07
CA GLY A 81 3.52 -30.18 15.10
C GLY A 81 3.42 -30.85 13.71
N GLY A 82 4.12 -30.29 12.70
CA GLY A 82 4.10 -30.79 11.32
C GLY A 82 2.97 -30.24 10.45
N ALA A 83 1.93 -29.61 11.01
CA ALA A 83 0.84 -28.96 10.28
C ALA A 83 1.11 -27.46 10.13
N THR A 84 0.68 -26.87 9.00
CA THR A 84 0.78 -25.43 8.75
C THR A 84 -0.56 -24.76 9.05
N TYR A 85 -0.53 -23.78 9.95
CA TYR A 85 -1.69 -22.99 10.35
C TYR A 85 -1.55 -21.55 9.86
N GLN A 86 -2.68 -20.95 9.45
CA GLN A 86 -2.78 -19.55 9.12
C GLN A 86 -3.16 -18.78 10.39
N VAL A 87 -2.23 -18.03 10.95
CA VAL A 87 -2.42 -17.34 12.23
C VAL A 87 -2.65 -15.84 11.99
N PRO A 88 -3.80 -15.28 12.44
CA PRO A 88 -4.03 -13.84 12.36
C PRO A 88 -3.14 -13.10 13.36
N VAL A 89 -2.48 -12.07 12.89
CA VAL A 89 -1.58 -11.21 13.69
C VAL A 89 -1.83 -9.74 13.40
N GLU A 90 -1.67 -8.90 14.43
CA GLU A 90 -1.69 -7.45 14.24
C GLU A 90 -0.49 -6.98 13.43
N VAL A 91 -0.70 -5.97 12.60
CA VAL A 91 0.33 -5.41 11.74
C VAL A 91 0.90 -4.14 12.38
N ARG A 92 2.22 -4.08 12.50
CA ARG A 92 2.91 -2.86 12.98
C ARG A 92 2.69 -1.71 12.00
N VAL A 93 2.63 -0.47 12.49
CA VAL A 93 2.35 0.74 11.70
C VAL A 93 3.25 0.88 10.46
N GLU A 94 4.55 0.64 10.60
CA GLU A 94 5.50 0.68 9.47
C GLU A 94 5.15 -0.34 8.37
N ARG A 95 4.70 -1.53 8.78
CA ARG A 95 4.30 -2.59 7.86
C ARG A 95 2.94 -2.32 7.23
N GLN A 96 2.00 -1.72 7.97
CA GLN A 96 0.72 -1.26 7.43
C GLN A 96 0.94 -0.33 6.24
N GLN A 97 1.83 0.65 6.40
CA GLN A 97 2.20 1.57 5.33
C GLN A 97 2.84 0.84 4.14
N THR A 98 3.76 -0.09 4.42
CA THR A 98 4.43 -0.87 3.36
C THR A 98 3.44 -1.72 2.57
N LEU A 99 2.48 -2.37 3.26
CA LEU A 99 1.45 -3.17 2.61
C LEU A 99 0.50 -2.30 1.78
N ALA A 100 0.08 -1.15 2.32
CA ALA A 100 -0.78 -0.21 1.62
C ALA A 100 -0.14 0.26 0.30
N ILE A 101 1.13 0.67 0.33
CA ILE A 101 1.87 1.12 -0.87
C ILE A 101 2.02 -0.03 -1.87
N ARG A 102 2.36 -1.23 -1.41
CA ARG A 102 2.51 -2.41 -2.27
C ARG A 102 1.21 -2.77 -2.96
N TRP A 103 0.11 -2.83 -2.21
CA TRP A 103 -1.20 -3.15 -2.78
C TRP A 103 -1.68 -2.07 -3.73
N LEU A 104 -1.55 -0.80 -3.35
CA LEU A 104 -1.88 0.33 -4.22
C LEU A 104 -1.16 0.19 -5.58
N THR A 105 0.16 0.04 -5.57
CA THR A 105 0.94 -0.08 -6.81
C THR A 105 0.55 -1.29 -7.63
N LEU A 106 0.35 -2.45 -6.99
CA LEU A 106 -0.02 -3.70 -7.65
C LEU A 106 -1.37 -3.58 -8.37
N TYR A 107 -2.40 -3.14 -7.66
CA TYR A 107 -3.76 -3.07 -8.20
C TYR A 107 -3.95 -1.89 -9.16
N THR A 108 -3.23 -0.78 -8.96
CA THR A 108 -3.16 0.30 -9.94
C THR A 108 -2.68 -0.22 -11.30
N ARG A 109 -1.61 -1.04 -11.34
CA ARG A 109 -1.10 -1.60 -12.60
C ARG A 109 -2.08 -2.52 -13.31
N GLN A 110 -2.97 -3.18 -12.57
CA GLN A 110 -3.98 -4.11 -13.10
C GLN A 110 -5.23 -3.43 -13.64
N ARG A 111 -5.40 -2.13 -13.40
CA ARG A 111 -6.56 -1.38 -13.92
C ARG A 111 -6.56 -1.32 -15.44
N LYS A 112 -7.76 -1.08 -16.01
CA LYS A 112 -7.99 -1.10 -17.46
C LYS A 112 -7.81 0.28 -18.13
N GLU A 113 -7.73 1.36 -17.36
CA GLU A 113 -7.53 2.71 -17.87
C GLU A 113 -6.25 2.82 -18.70
N TYR A 114 -6.19 3.78 -19.58
CA TYR A 114 -5.03 3.99 -20.42
C TYR A 114 -3.97 4.84 -19.69
N GLY A 115 -2.80 4.25 -19.50
CA GLY A 115 -1.68 4.95 -18.86
C GLY A 115 -1.69 4.91 -17.33
N MET A 116 -0.50 5.01 -16.74
CA MET A 116 -0.32 4.87 -15.28
C MET A 116 -0.90 6.06 -14.51
N ILE A 117 -0.93 7.24 -15.10
CA ILE A 117 -1.48 8.46 -14.48
C ILE A 117 -2.97 8.27 -14.20
N GLU A 118 -3.74 7.86 -15.22
CA GLU A 118 -5.18 7.64 -15.07
C GLU A 118 -5.49 6.46 -14.16
N LYS A 119 -4.74 5.37 -14.26
CA LYS A 119 -4.86 4.21 -13.37
C LYS A 119 -4.66 4.60 -11.91
N LEU A 120 -3.60 5.38 -11.60
CA LEU A 120 -3.30 5.79 -10.24
C LEU A 120 -4.37 6.74 -9.70
N ALA A 121 -4.78 7.73 -10.47
CA ALA A 121 -5.82 8.66 -10.08
C ALA A 121 -7.14 7.92 -9.80
N ALA A 122 -7.56 7.02 -10.69
CA ALA A 122 -8.80 6.27 -10.53
C ALA A 122 -8.77 5.33 -9.32
N GLU A 123 -7.64 4.64 -9.07
CA GLU A 123 -7.51 3.77 -7.88
C GLU A 123 -7.53 4.57 -6.58
N LEU A 124 -6.85 5.72 -6.53
CA LEU A 124 -6.85 6.59 -5.35
C LEU A 124 -8.23 7.18 -5.05
N ILE A 125 -8.96 7.62 -6.07
CA ILE A 125 -10.34 8.11 -5.90
C ILE A 125 -11.24 6.99 -5.36
N ALA A 126 -11.16 5.81 -5.95
CA ALA A 126 -11.93 4.65 -5.49
C ALA A 126 -11.59 4.29 -4.04
N ALA A 127 -10.29 4.20 -3.70
CA ALA A 127 -9.84 3.85 -2.37
C ALA A 127 -10.20 4.91 -1.30
N ALA A 128 -10.21 6.19 -1.66
CA ALA A 128 -10.69 7.26 -0.78
C ALA A 128 -12.17 7.09 -0.43
N ASN A 129 -12.97 6.55 -1.36
CA ASN A 129 -14.38 6.23 -1.16
C ASN A 129 -14.62 4.80 -0.62
N ASN A 130 -13.58 4.15 -0.08
CA ASN A 130 -13.63 2.75 0.39
C ASN A 130 -14.09 1.74 -0.67
N ASP A 131 -13.71 1.95 -1.91
CA ASP A 131 -13.99 1.08 -3.05
C ASP A 131 -12.69 0.72 -3.80
N GLY A 132 -12.81 -0.12 -4.80
CA GLY A 132 -11.70 -0.52 -5.65
C GLY A 132 -10.99 -1.80 -5.23
N ALA A 133 -10.10 -2.26 -6.11
CA ALA A 133 -9.42 -3.54 -5.93
C ALA A 133 -8.48 -3.57 -4.72
N THR A 134 -7.89 -2.44 -4.39
CA THR A 134 -6.99 -2.30 -3.23
C THR A 134 -7.75 -2.46 -1.91
N ILE A 135 -8.92 -1.85 -1.79
CA ILE A 135 -9.79 -2.00 -0.61
C ILE A 135 -10.32 -3.44 -0.52
N LYS A 136 -10.75 -4.02 -1.64
CA LYS A 136 -11.16 -5.42 -1.69
C LYS A 136 -10.07 -6.35 -1.18
N LYS A 137 -8.80 -6.10 -1.51
CA LYS A 137 -7.67 -6.88 -0.98
C LYS A 137 -7.55 -6.78 0.54
N LYS A 138 -7.76 -5.60 1.11
CA LYS A 138 -7.80 -5.41 2.56
C LYS A 138 -8.95 -6.21 3.19
N GLU A 139 -10.14 -6.12 2.63
CA GLU A 139 -11.31 -6.89 3.09
C GLU A 139 -11.09 -8.39 3.01
N ASP A 140 -10.53 -8.90 1.91
CA ASP A 140 -10.20 -10.31 1.75
C ASP A 140 -9.18 -10.77 2.80
N THR A 141 -8.21 -9.92 3.12
CA THR A 141 -7.25 -10.18 4.20
C THR A 141 -7.94 -10.26 5.56
N TYR A 142 -8.92 -9.39 5.82
CA TYR A 142 -9.71 -9.42 7.05
C TYR A 142 -10.62 -10.64 7.14
N LYS A 143 -11.27 -11.03 6.04
CA LYS A 143 -12.07 -12.26 5.96
C LYS A 143 -11.21 -13.49 6.26
N MET A 144 -9.99 -13.55 5.71
CA MET A 144 -9.04 -14.62 6.04
C MET A 144 -8.64 -14.62 7.51
N ALA A 145 -8.39 -13.45 8.10
CA ALA A 145 -8.06 -13.33 9.52
C ALA A 145 -9.22 -13.78 10.41
N GLU A 146 -10.45 -13.41 10.08
CA GLU A 146 -11.65 -13.82 10.82
C GLU A 146 -11.90 -15.32 10.71
N ALA A 147 -11.79 -15.90 9.51
CA ALA A 147 -11.95 -17.34 9.29
C ALA A 147 -10.93 -18.17 10.09
N ASN A 148 -9.75 -17.62 10.33
CA ASN A 148 -8.68 -18.28 11.10
C ASN A 148 -8.58 -17.80 12.56
N ARG A 149 -9.58 -17.10 13.06
CA ARG A 149 -9.60 -16.55 14.43
C ARG A 149 -9.35 -17.59 15.51
N ALA A 150 -9.82 -18.82 15.31
CA ALA A 150 -9.59 -19.92 16.23
C ALA A 150 -8.11 -20.23 16.50
N PHE A 151 -7.21 -19.89 15.57
CA PHE A 151 -5.77 -20.09 15.67
C PHE A 151 -5.01 -18.87 16.23
N ALA A 152 -5.70 -17.81 16.65
CA ALA A 152 -5.08 -16.58 17.17
C ALA A 152 -4.20 -16.84 18.41
N HIS A 153 -4.49 -17.86 19.21
CA HIS A 153 -3.71 -18.25 20.38
C HIS A 153 -2.32 -18.82 20.02
N TYR A 154 -2.07 -19.18 18.77
CA TYR A 154 -0.75 -19.59 18.29
C TYR A 154 0.17 -18.38 17.97
N LYS A 155 -0.28 -17.17 18.30
CA LYS A 155 0.51 -15.94 18.20
C LYS A 155 1.60 -15.96 19.29
N ILE A 156 2.86 -15.82 18.90
CA ILE A 156 4.01 -15.56 19.77
C ILE A 156 4.61 -14.22 19.39
#